data_6e85009c4cfa5e32a7e6d47c76c3711f
#
_entry.id   6e85009c4cfa5e32a7e6d47c76c3711f
#
_cell.length_a   1.000
_cell.length_b   1.000
_cell.length_c   1.000
_cell.angle_alpha   90.00
_cell.angle_beta   90.00
_cell.angle_gamma   90.00
#
_symmetry.space_group_name_H-M   'P 1'
#
loop_
_entity.id
_entity.type
_entity.pdbx_description
1 polymer ?
#
loop_
_entity_poly.entity_id
_entity_poly.type
_entity_poly.pdbx_seq_one_letter_code
_entity_poly.pdbx_strand_id
1 'polypeptide(L)'
;VGSEMCIRDRRDVHSVDWGRHIPGVTIVNEITTIGDTTMVPWLIGEEWKKMEKLKSRYVFGHFELPLFMMNAMVQMPDHGELQASNFKNPEYVFSGHFHKRQAKQNIVYIGNAFPHNYADAWDDDRGMMILEHGGKPEYRVWPDAPKFKTVKLSQLIDDGDDIIKSKTYLRVGIDIDISYEEASYIKETFLANPDLRELTLIPEKKEVEINNDIDVEHFESVDQIVSNQIANIQSDNYDSKVLLAIYNNL
;
A
#
# COMPACT_ATOMS: atom_id res chain seq x y z
N VAL A 1 6.79 -4.86 -2.98
CA VAL A 1 6.62 -6.32 -3.19
C VAL A 1 5.16 -6.62 -3.51
N GLY A 2 4.16 -6.04 -2.84
CA GLY A 2 2.75 -6.27 -3.15
C GLY A 2 2.35 -5.81 -4.56
N SER A 3 2.81 -4.65 -5.02
CA SER A 3 2.54 -4.15 -6.37
C SER A 3 3.18 -5.00 -7.48
N GLU A 4 4.35 -5.57 -7.24
CA GLU A 4 5.00 -6.45 -8.21
C GLU A 4 4.32 -7.81 -8.33
N MET A 5 3.75 -8.33 -7.25
CA MET A 5 2.95 -9.56 -7.33
C MET A 5 1.67 -9.34 -8.13
N CYS A 6 1.00 -8.19 -7.97
CA CYS A 6 -0.18 -7.82 -8.78
C CYS A 6 0.13 -7.76 -10.28
N ILE A 7 1.29 -7.24 -10.66
CA ILE A 7 1.73 -7.19 -12.06
C ILE A 7 1.96 -8.59 -12.64
N ARG A 8 2.48 -9.52 -11.84
CA ARG A 8 2.77 -10.89 -12.27
C ARG A 8 1.54 -11.76 -12.42
N ASP A 9 0.45 -11.43 -11.75
CA ASP A 9 -0.81 -12.17 -11.83
C ASP A 9 -1.64 -11.83 -13.07
N ARG A 10 -1.34 -10.72 -13.74
CA ARG A 10 -2.04 -10.30 -14.94
C ARG A 10 -1.58 -11.10 -16.14
N ARG A 11 -2.51 -11.79 -16.79
CA ARG A 11 -2.25 -12.58 -18.00
C ARG A 11 -1.94 -11.73 -19.23
N ASP A 12 -2.35 -10.46 -19.23
CA ASP A 12 -2.15 -9.48 -20.29
C ASP A 12 -0.77 -8.84 -20.27
N VAL A 13 -0.07 -8.92 -19.16
CA VAL A 13 1.32 -8.51 -19.08
C VAL A 13 2.18 -9.68 -19.49
N HIS A 14 3.01 -9.51 -20.50
CA HIS A 14 4.07 -10.46 -20.86
C HIS A 14 5.06 -10.57 -19.69
N SER A 15 4.61 -11.18 -18.60
CA SER A 15 5.46 -11.49 -17.48
C SER A 15 6.54 -12.44 -17.98
N VAL A 16 7.77 -12.06 -17.78
CA VAL A 16 8.89 -12.97 -18.03
C VAL A 16 8.65 -14.19 -17.13
N ASP A 17 8.35 -15.32 -17.75
CA ASP A 17 8.11 -16.63 -17.11
C ASP A 17 9.42 -17.17 -16.51
N TRP A 18 10.07 -16.32 -15.69
CA TRP A 18 11.37 -16.66 -15.08
C TRP A 18 11.31 -17.93 -14.24
N GLY A 19 10.15 -18.24 -13.67
CA GLY A 19 9.92 -19.45 -12.89
C GLY A 19 9.96 -20.74 -13.70
N ARG A 20 9.74 -20.70 -15.03
CA ARG A 20 9.80 -21.91 -15.91
C ARG A 20 11.16 -22.57 -15.92
N HIS A 21 12.21 -21.82 -15.63
CA HIS A 21 13.59 -22.32 -15.65
C HIS A 21 14.06 -22.84 -14.29
N ILE A 22 13.20 -22.78 -13.26
CA ILE A 22 13.51 -23.25 -11.92
C ILE A 22 13.02 -24.70 -11.78
N PRO A 23 13.91 -25.68 -11.55
CA PRO A 23 13.49 -27.05 -11.36
C PRO A 23 12.49 -27.20 -10.22
N GLY A 24 11.41 -27.94 -10.45
CA GLY A 24 10.37 -28.19 -9.45
C GLY A 24 9.34 -27.06 -9.28
N VAL A 25 9.43 -25.97 -10.07
CA VAL A 25 8.43 -24.91 -10.10
C VAL A 25 7.43 -25.15 -11.23
N THR A 26 6.16 -25.09 -10.91
CA THR A 26 5.04 -25.12 -11.88
C THR A 26 4.40 -23.76 -11.98
N ILE A 27 4.36 -23.20 -13.18
CA ILE A 27 3.67 -21.93 -13.45
C ILE A 27 2.22 -22.22 -13.86
N VAL A 28 1.27 -21.61 -13.18
CA VAL A 28 -0.17 -21.75 -13.40
C VAL A 28 -0.71 -20.47 -14.03
N ASN A 29 -1.02 -20.51 -15.33
CA ASN A 29 -1.53 -19.38 -16.10
C ASN A 29 -3.06 -19.41 -16.33
N GLU A 30 -3.70 -20.53 -15.97
CA GLU A 30 -5.14 -20.73 -16.09
C GLU A 30 -5.71 -21.32 -14.80
N ILE A 31 -7.03 -21.22 -14.62
CA ILE A 31 -7.70 -21.83 -13.47
C ILE A 31 -7.42 -23.34 -13.50
N THR A 32 -6.60 -23.81 -12.55
CA THR A 32 -6.10 -25.19 -12.54
C THR A 32 -6.39 -25.85 -11.20
N THR A 33 -6.95 -27.05 -11.23
CA THR A 33 -7.22 -27.85 -10.03
C THR A 33 -6.19 -28.99 -9.94
N ILE A 34 -5.56 -29.08 -8.80
CA ILE A 34 -4.60 -30.14 -8.46
C ILE A 34 -5.07 -30.79 -7.15
N GLY A 35 -5.54 -32.02 -7.24
CA GLY A 35 -6.16 -32.69 -6.09
C GLY A 35 -7.42 -31.95 -5.61
N ASP A 36 -7.44 -31.56 -4.37
CA ASP A 36 -8.54 -30.79 -3.75
C ASP A 36 -8.25 -29.26 -3.66
N THR A 37 -7.26 -28.80 -4.40
CA THR A 37 -6.82 -27.41 -4.42
C THR A 37 -6.97 -26.80 -5.81
N THR A 38 -7.58 -25.61 -5.92
CA THR A 38 -7.63 -24.83 -7.16
C THR A 38 -6.78 -23.57 -7.05
N MET A 39 -5.89 -23.42 -8.02
CA MET A 39 -5.11 -22.19 -8.24
C MET A 39 -5.85 -21.32 -9.25
N VAL A 40 -6.10 -20.07 -8.89
CA VAL A 40 -6.85 -19.10 -9.70
C VAL A 40 -5.94 -17.91 -9.97
N PRO A 41 -5.43 -17.76 -11.21
CA PRO A 41 -4.72 -16.54 -11.61
C PRO A 41 -5.66 -15.34 -11.61
N TRP A 42 -5.12 -14.15 -11.90
CA TRP A 42 -5.94 -12.95 -12.07
C TRP A 42 -7.08 -13.20 -13.07
N LEU A 43 -8.30 -12.94 -12.61
CA LEU A 43 -9.51 -13.18 -13.41
C LEU A 43 -9.70 -12.08 -14.46
N ILE A 44 -10.05 -12.45 -15.70
CA ILE A 44 -10.27 -11.53 -16.80
C ILE A 44 -11.72 -11.66 -17.29
N GLY A 45 -12.37 -10.52 -17.50
CA GLY A 45 -13.74 -10.48 -18.01
C GLY A 45 -14.71 -11.28 -17.13
N GLU A 46 -15.44 -12.20 -17.74
CA GLU A 46 -16.47 -12.99 -17.06
C GLU A 46 -15.97 -14.28 -16.36
N GLU A 47 -14.66 -14.46 -16.23
CA GLU A 47 -14.11 -15.68 -15.58
C GLU A 47 -14.53 -15.81 -14.12
N TRP A 48 -14.84 -14.71 -13.44
CA TRP A 48 -15.36 -14.73 -12.09
C TRP A 48 -16.62 -15.60 -11.91
N LYS A 49 -17.44 -15.76 -12.97
CA LYS A 49 -18.63 -16.64 -12.98
C LYS A 49 -18.26 -18.13 -12.79
N LYS A 50 -17.01 -18.52 -13.05
CA LYS A 50 -16.53 -19.88 -12.84
C LYS A 50 -16.34 -20.20 -11.35
N MET A 51 -16.20 -19.19 -10.49
CA MET A 51 -15.91 -19.36 -9.05
C MET A 51 -17.03 -20.10 -8.32
N GLU A 52 -18.29 -19.89 -8.72
CA GLU A 52 -19.44 -20.60 -8.14
C GLU A 52 -19.43 -22.13 -8.36
N LYS A 53 -18.71 -22.58 -9.39
CA LYS A 53 -18.65 -23.98 -9.79
C LYS A 53 -17.47 -24.73 -9.18
N LEU A 54 -16.59 -24.06 -8.44
CA LEU A 54 -15.46 -24.69 -7.79
C LEU A 54 -15.95 -25.68 -6.74
N LYS A 55 -15.31 -26.86 -6.71
CA LYS A 55 -15.58 -27.94 -5.77
C LYS A 55 -14.39 -28.27 -4.88
N SER A 56 -13.29 -27.61 -5.09
CA SER A 56 -12.05 -27.81 -4.35
C SER A 56 -12.23 -27.41 -2.90
N ARG A 57 -11.52 -28.08 -2.03
CA ARG A 57 -11.46 -27.74 -0.61
C ARG A 57 -10.77 -26.39 -0.39
N TYR A 58 -9.66 -26.17 -1.10
CA TYR A 58 -8.86 -24.96 -1.03
C TYR A 58 -8.86 -24.23 -2.36
N VAL A 59 -8.91 -22.89 -2.29
CA VAL A 59 -8.74 -22.03 -3.43
C VAL A 59 -7.67 -21.00 -3.11
N PHE A 60 -6.66 -20.86 -3.97
CA PHE A 60 -5.64 -19.83 -3.88
C PHE A 60 -5.76 -18.91 -5.09
N GLY A 61 -5.79 -17.60 -4.84
CA GLY A 61 -5.92 -16.62 -5.91
C GLY A 61 -5.54 -15.22 -5.49
N HIS A 62 -5.87 -14.25 -6.35
CA HIS A 62 -5.56 -12.85 -6.16
C HIS A 62 -6.81 -12.04 -6.50
N PHE A 63 -7.69 -11.88 -5.51
CA PHE A 63 -9.05 -11.39 -5.71
C PHE A 63 -9.24 -9.99 -5.16
N GLU A 64 -10.05 -9.18 -5.86
CA GLU A 64 -10.58 -7.89 -5.39
C GLU A 64 -12.02 -8.09 -4.92
N LEU A 65 -12.20 -8.53 -3.68
CA LEU A 65 -13.54 -8.73 -3.14
C LEU A 65 -14.04 -7.48 -2.42
N PRO A 66 -15.29 -7.06 -2.69
CA PRO A 66 -15.87 -5.91 -2.04
C PRO A 66 -16.00 -6.09 -0.53
N LEU A 67 -16.07 -4.97 0.19
CA LEU A 67 -16.23 -4.89 1.65
C LEU A 67 -15.05 -5.43 2.47
N PHE A 68 -13.97 -5.87 1.84
CA PHE A 68 -12.70 -6.14 2.51
C PHE A 68 -11.83 -4.89 2.53
N MET A 69 -10.95 -4.79 3.52
CA MET A 69 -9.99 -3.69 3.63
C MET A 69 -8.83 -3.90 2.67
N MET A 70 -8.55 -2.93 1.81
CA MET A 70 -7.41 -2.98 0.89
C MET A 70 -6.09 -2.81 1.65
N ASN A 71 -6.08 -1.88 2.61
CA ASN A 71 -4.98 -1.57 3.51
C ASN A 71 -5.54 -1.16 4.89
N ALA A 72 -4.75 -0.53 5.74
CA ALA A 72 -5.21 -0.08 7.06
C ALA A 72 -6.34 0.98 7.01
N MET A 73 -6.50 1.68 5.87
CA MET A 73 -7.33 2.88 5.78
C MET A 73 -8.52 2.76 4.81
N VAL A 74 -8.40 1.93 3.76
CA VAL A 74 -9.33 1.93 2.62
C VAL A 74 -10.04 0.59 2.48
N GLN A 75 -11.37 0.64 2.37
CA GLN A 75 -12.21 -0.52 2.09
C GLN A 75 -12.51 -0.59 0.59
N MET A 76 -12.49 -1.83 0.03
CA MET A 76 -12.84 -2.07 -1.37
C MET A 76 -14.33 -1.81 -1.59
N PRO A 77 -14.70 -0.91 -2.52
CA PRO A 77 -16.10 -0.68 -2.89
C PRO A 77 -16.67 -1.88 -3.64
N ASP A 78 -18.01 -1.97 -3.68
CA ASP A 78 -18.71 -2.99 -4.45
C ASP A 78 -18.91 -2.52 -5.90
N HIS A 79 -18.32 -3.25 -6.84
CA HIS A 79 -18.45 -3.00 -8.28
C HIS A 79 -19.43 -3.95 -8.96
N GLY A 80 -20.14 -4.81 -8.21
CA GLY A 80 -21.20 -5.67 -8.71
C GLY A 80 -20.75 -6.93 -9.47
N GLU A 81 -19.44 -7.21 -9.50
CA GLU A 81 -18.90 -8.38 -10.20
C GLU A 81 -18.61 -9.54 -9.23
N LEU A 82 -17.35 -9.82 -8.94
CA LEU A 82 -16.94 -10.90 -8.06
C LEU A 82 -17.32 -10.60 -6.60
N GLN A 83 -18.02 -11.51 -5.97
CA GLN A 83 -18.50 -11.42 -4.59
C GLN A 83 -17.99 -12.58 -3.74
N ALA A 84 -17.89 -12.39 -2.43
CA ALA A 84 -17.59 -13.49 -1.50
C ALA A 84 -18.57 -14.66 -1.65
N SER A 85 -19.83 -14.38 -2.00
CA SER A 85 -20.86 -15.38 -2.23
C SER A 85 -20.59 -16.30 -3.42
N ASN A 86 -19.69 -15.94 -4.35
CA ASN A 86 -19.29 -16.84 -5.43
C ASN A 86 -18.39 -18.00 -4.95
N PHE A 87 -17.88 -17.92 -3.72
CA PHE A 87 -17.00 -18.92 -3.13
C PHE A 87 -17.69 -19.76 -2.03
N LYS A 88 -18.91 -20.22 -2.25
CA LYS A 88 -19.72 -20.94 -1.25
C LYS A 88 -19.20 -22.35 -0.91
N ASN A 89 -18.57 -23.02 -1.88
CA ASN A 89 -18.22 -24.43 -1.75
C ASN A 89 -16.86 -24.70 -1.10
N PRO A 90 -15.79 -23.91 -1.37
CA PRO A 90 -14.50 -24.14 -0.75
C PRO A 90 -14.54 -24.00 0.77
N GLU A 91 -13.76 -24.81 1.47
CA GLU A 91 -13.56 -24.67 2.93
C GLU A 91 -12.78 -23.40 3.25
N TYR A 92 -11.74 -23.12 2.46
CA TYR A 92 -10.95 -21.90 2.54
C TYR A 92 -10.65 -21.34 1.16
N VAL A 93 -10.72 -20.00 1.06
CA VAL A 93 -10.25 -19.22 -0.07
C VAL A 93 -9.18 -18.28 0.42
N PHE A 94 -7.95 -18.50 -0.02
CA PHE A 94 -6.80 -17.68 0.33
C PHE A 94 -6.53 -16.69 -0.81
N SER A 95 -6.50 -15.41 -0.47
CA SER A 95 -6.28 -14.36 -1.44
C SER A 95 -5.08 -13.49 -1.07
N GLY A 96 -4.29 -13.14 -2.08
CA GLY A 96 -3.40 -11.99 -2.05
C GLY A 96 -4.16 -10.69 -2.38
N HIS A 97 -3.49 -9.73 -2.95
CA HIS A 97 -3.94 -8.40 -3.37
C HIS A 97 -4.06 -7.39 -2.22
N PHE A 98 -4.90 -7.61 -1.23
CA PHE A 98 -5.09 -6.68 -0.13
C PHE A 98 -3.98 -6.82 0.91
N HIS A 99 -3.45 -5.67 1.34
CA HIS A 99 -2.31 -5.61 2.25
C HIS A 99 -2.70 -5.99 3.68
N LYS A 100 -3.96 -5.71 4.06
CA LYS A 100 -4.44 -6.00 5.42
C LYS A 100 -4.77 -7.47 5.58
N ARG A 101 -4.17 -8.11 6.62
CA ARG A 101 -4.58 -9.44 7.07
C ARG A 101 -6.01 -9.39 7.60
N GLN A 102 -6.88 -10.22 7.08
CA GLN A 102 -8.27 -10.28 7.49
C GLN A 102 -8.93 -11.58 7.02
N ALA A 103 -9.98 -12.00 7.74
CA ALA A 103 -10.79 -13.15 7.36
C ALA A 103 -12.27 -12.83 7.57
N LYS A 104 -13.10 -13.21 6.61
CA LYS A 104 -14.57 -13.16 6.71
C LYS A 104 -15.13 -14.44 6.11
N GLN A 105 -15.95 -15.17 6.89
CA GLN A 105 -16.44 -16.49 6.50
C GLN A 105 -15.27 -17.43 6.13
N ASN A 106 -15.26 -17.98 4.93
CA ASN A 106 -14.22 -18.84 4.42
C ASN A 106 -13.14 -18.10 3.59
N ILE A 107 -13.25 -16.78 3.45
CA ILE A 107 -12.30 -15.97 2.71
C ILE A 107 -11.21 -15.45 3.66
N VAL A 108 -9.97 -15.67 3.30
CA VAL A 108 -8.79 -15.27 4.06
C VAL A 108 -7.85 -14.45 3.17
N TYR A 109 -7.70 -13.16 3.46
CA TYR A 109 -6.62 -12.34 2.93
C TYR A 109 -5.40 -12.48 3.83
N ILE A 110 -4.31 -13.00 3.27
CA ILE A 110 -3.08 -13.27 4.02
C ILE A 110 -2.42 -11.95 4.46
N GLY A 111 -2.58 -10.91 3.65
CA GLY A 111 -1.93 -9.62 3.83
C GLY A 111 -0.45 -9.63 3.46
N ASN A 112 0.21 -8.51 3.67
CA ASN A 112 1.65 -8.40 3.48
C ASN A 112 2.40 -9.07 4.64
N ALA A 113 3.64 -9.51 4.38
CA ALA A 113 4.49 -10.07 5.42
C ALA A 113 4.91 -9.04 6.49
N PHE A 114 4.93 -7.76 6.12
CA PHE A 114 5.22 -6.61 6.98
C PHE A 114 4.61 -5.34 6.37
N PRO A 115 4.39 -4.26 7.14
CA PRO A 115 3.97 -2.98 6.61
C PRO A 115 4.97 -2.45 5.58
N HIS A 116 4.49 -1.95 4.43
CA HIS A 116 5.35 -1.50 3.34
C HIS A 116 5.52 0.01 3.29
N ASN A 117 4.54 0.74 3.79
CA ASN A 117 4.50 2.20 3.73
C ASN A 117 3.48 2.76 4.74
N TYR A 118 3.30 4.07 4.73
CA TYR A 118 2.38 4.76 5.64
C TYR A 118 0.88 4.49 5.40
N ALA A 119 0.49 3.87 4.30
CA ALA A 119 -0.88 3.37 4.13
C ALA A 119 -1.16 2.16 5.02
N ASP A 120 -0.12 1.50 5.52
CA ASP A 120 -0.17 0.39 6.48
C ASP A 120 0.15 0.85 7.91
N ALA A 121 0.15 2.18 8.18
CA ALA A 121 0.50 2.71 9.50
C ALA A 121 -0.38 2.12 10.61
N TRP A 122 0.26 1.75 11.75
CA TRP A 122 -0.37 1.14 12.91
C TRP A 122 -0.97 -0.26 12.69
N ASP A 123 -0.77 -0.89 11.54
CA ASP A 123 -1.24 -2.24 11.23
C ASP A 123 -0.05 -3.22 11.26
N ASP A 124 0.44 -3.50 12.46
CA ASP A 124 1.62 -4.34 12.71
C ASP A 124 1.31 -5.84 12.78
N ASP A 125 0.03 -6.24 12.73
CA ASP A 125 -0.39 -7.66 12.75
C ASP A 125 -0.16 -8.31 11.38
N ARG A 126 1.09 -8.49 11.02
CA ARG A 126 1.59 -8.97 9.74
C ARG A 126 2.54 -10.15 9.91
N GLY A 127 2.75 -10.89 8.83
CA GLY A 127 3.66 -12.04 8.86
C GLY A 127 3.32 -13.03 7.76
N MET A 128 3.42 -14.31 8.07
CA MET A 128 3.09 -15.40 7.15
C MET A 128 1.96 -16.26 7.72
N MET A 129 1.43 -17.11 6.89
CA MET A 129 0.46 -18.13 7.27
C MET A 129 1.00 -19.52 6.96
N ILE A 130 0.78 -20.44 7.87
CA ILE A 130 1.06 -21.86 7.70
C ILE A 130 -0.28 -22.59 7.58
N LEU A 131 -0.41 -23.40 6.55
CA LEU A 131 -1.56 -24.28 6.36
C LEU A 131 -1.06 -25.70 6.18
N GLU A 132 -1.39 -26.57 7.13
CA GLU A 132 -1.26 -28.00 6.97
C GLU A 132 -2.51 -28.55 6.25
N HIS A 133 -2.34 -29.50 5.35
CA HIS A 133 -3.47 -30.08 4.63
C HIS A 133 -4.47 -30.73 5.61
N GLY A 134 -5.70 -30.29 5.58
CA GLY A 134 -6.73 -30.72 6.50
C GLY A 134 -6.76 -29.96 7.84
N GLY A 135 -5.77 -29.11 8.09
CA GLY A 135 -5.68 -28.28 9.29
C GLY A 135 -6.35 -26.93 9.12
N LYS A 136 -6.27 -26.14 10.19
CA LYS A 136 -6.66 -24.71 10.18
C LYS A 136 -5.46 -23.83 9.85
N PRO A 137 -5.66 -22.68 9.19
CA PRO A 137 -4.58 -21.72 8.95
C PRO A 137 -4.05 -21.16 10.28
N GLU A 138 -2.74 -21.18 10.45
CA GLU A 138 -2.03 -20.59 11.58
C GLU A 138 -1.25 -19.36 11.15
N TYR A 139 -1.43 -18.26 11.86
CA TYR A 139 -0.67 -17.04 11.60
C TYR A 139 0.65 -17.02 12.37
N ARG A 140 1.70 -16.60 11.70
CA ARG A 140 3.03 -16.35 12.27
C ARG A 140 3.38 -14.90 12.07
N VAL A 141 3.44 -14.14 13.15
CA VAL A 141 3.87 -12.74 13.15
C VAL A 141 5.38 -12.68 13.03
N TRP A 142 5.89 -11.69 12.31
CA TRP A 142 7.30 -11.37 12.28
C TRP A 142 7.60 -10.26 13.29
N PRO A 143 8.13 -10.56 14.50
CA PRO A 143 8.28 -9.59 15.58
C PRO A 143 9.25 -8.45 15.23
N ASP A 144 10.26 -8.75 14.40
CA ASP A 144 11.30 -7.80 13.98
C ASP A 144 10.98 -7.13 12.62
N ALA A 145 9.70 -7.07 12.25
CA ALA A 145 9.24 -6.37 11.07
C ALA A 145 9.38 -4.84 11.23
N PRO A 146 9.62 -4.10 10.13
CA PRO A 146 9.54 -2.64 10.15
C PRO A 146 8.14 -2.17 10.53
N LYS A 147 8.07 -1.04 11.23
CA LYS A 147 6.82 -0.44 11.70
C LYS A 147 6.65 0.95 11.11
N PHE A 148 5.51 1.21 10.53
CA PHE A 148 5.16 2.53 10.02
C PHE A 148 4.14 3.17 10.95
N LYS A 149 4.38 4.42 11.35
CA LYS A 149 3.49 5.15 12.25
C LYS A 149 3.31 6.59 11.77
N THR A 150 2.10 7.09 11.93
CA THR A 150 1.77 8.49 11.74
C THR A 150 1.27 9.04 13.06
N VAL A 151 1.90 10.09 13.55
CA VAL A 151 1.60 10.70 14.85
C VAL A 151 1.63 12.24 14.74
N LYS A 152 1.13 12.91 15.75
CA LYS A 152 1.32 14.34 15.94
C LYS A 152 2.64 14.63 16.66
N LEU A 153 3.20 15.83 16.46
CA LEU A 153 4.45 16.20 17.09
C LEU A 153 4.30 16.29 18.61
N SER A 154 3.19 16.85 19.09
CA SER A 154 2.87 16.87 20.53
C SER A 154 2.88 15.46 21.12
N GLN A 155 2.23 14.50 20.46
CA GLN A 155 2.21 13.11 20.91
C GLN A 155 3.61 12.47 20.89
N LEU A 156 4.43 12.76 19.87
CA LEU A 156 5.79 12.22 19.80
C LEU A 156 6.67 12.75 20.96
N ILE A 157 6.49 14.01 21.35
CA ILE A 157 7.23 14.62 22.47
C ILE A 157 6.83 13.96 23.79
N ASP A 158 5.55 13.69 23.99
CA ASP A 158 5.03 13.14 25.25
C ASP A 158 5.28 11.63 25.38
N ASP A 159 5.09 10.87 24.30
CA ASP A 159 5.06 9.39 24.31
C ASP A 159 6.12 8.76 23.40
N GLY A 160 7.19 9.47 23.04
CA GLY A 160 8.18 9.03 22.04
C GLY A 160 8.76 7.63 22.32
N ASP A 161 9.07 7.32 23.58
CA ASP A 161 9.61 6.01 23.98
C ASP A 161 8.63 4.86 23.76
N ASP A 162 7.33 5.11 23.83
CA ASP A 162 6.30 4.11 23.59
C ASP A 162 5.98 3.98 22.08
N ILE A 163 6.14 5.04 21.33
CA ILE A 163 5.90 5.10 19.90
C ILE A 163 7.05 4.47 19.12
N ILE A 164 8.29 4.82 19.46
CA ILE A 164 9.50 4.35 18.77
C ILE A 164 9.89 2.98 19.30
N LYS A 165 9.71 1.97 18.47
CA LYS A 165 10.18 0.60 18.71
C LYS A 165 11.15 0.22 17.59
N SER A 166 11.77 -0.95 17.67
CA SER A 166 12.74 -1.39 16.67
C SER A 166 12.22 -1.23 15.24
N LYS A 167 13.05 -0.63 14.38
CA LYS A 167 12.80 -0.40 12.95
C LYS A 167 11.55 0.46 12.65
N THR A 168 11.30 1.48 13.48
CA THR A 168 10.18 2.41 13.28
C THR A 168 10.49 3.44 12.19
N TYR A 169 9.51 3.69 11.31
CA TYR A 169 9.44 4.78 10.34
C TYR A 169 8.32 5.71 10.79
N LEU A 170 8.63 6.99 11.01
CA LEU A 170 7.69 7.99 11.51
C LEU A 170 7.36 9.07 10.49
N ARG A 171 6.07 9.34 10.35
CA ARG A 171 5.54 10.54 9.74
C ARG A 171 4.84 11.35 10.83
N VAL A 172 5.30 12.58 11.03
CA VAL A 172 4.90 13.42 12.16
C VAL A 172 4.24 14.70 11.66
N GLY A 173 2.97 14.89 11.94
CA GLY A 173 2.26 16.15 11.69
C GLY A 173 2.66 17.19 12.74
N ILE A 174 3.03 18.39 12.29
CA ILE A 174 3.38 19.51 13.19
C ILE A 174 2.08 20.19 13.60
N ASP A 175 1.58 19.88 14.80
CA ASP A 175 0.33 20.40 15.38
C ASP A 175 0.55 21.50 16.42
N ILE A 176 1.81 21.83 16.71
CA ILE A 176 2.22 22.88 17.65
C ILE A 176 2.99 23.96 16.91
N ASP A 177 3.00 25.17 17.47
CA ASP A 177 3.72 26.30 16.87
C ASP A 177 5.19 26.23 17.24
N ILE A 178 6.05 25.90 16.26
CA ILE A 178 7.49 25.79 16.44
C ILE A 178 8.21 26.42 15.25
N SER A 179 9.41 26.95 15.52
CA SER A 179 10.30 27.48 14.50
C SER A 179 10.93 26.34 13.66
N TYR A 180 11.53 26.70 12.54
CA TYR A 180 12.28 25.76 11.72
C TYR A 180 13.48 25.16 12.46
N GLU A 181 14.17 26.00 13.27
CA GLU A 181 15.33 25.60 14.06
C GLU A 181 14.92 24.57 15.14
N GLU A 182 13.80 24.81 15.82
CA GLU A 182 13.25 23.87 16.80
C GLU A 182 12.84 22.56 16.14
N ALA A 183 12.16 22.61 14.99
CA ALA A 183 11.78 21.42 14.24
C ALA A 183 13.00 20.60 13.80
N SER A 184 14.06 21.27 13.34
CA SER A 184 15.33 20.62 12.98
C SER A 184 16.01 19.97 14.17
N TYR A 185 16.07 20.66 15.30
CA TYR A 185 16.64 20.13 16.54
C TYR A 185 15.88 18.90 17.05
N ILE A 186 14.55 18.96 17.06
CA ILE A 186 13.69 17.83 17.46
C ILE A 186 13.94 16.63 16.53
N LYS A 187 13.96 16.87 15.21
CA LYS A 187 14.23 15.82 14.23
C LYS A 187 15.57 15.14 14.46
N GLU A 188 16.65 15.91 14.65
CA GLU A 188 17.99 15.38 14.90
C GLU A 188 18.04 14.60 16.20
N THR A 189 17.40 15.11 17.26
CA THR A 189 17.33 14.47 18.57
C THR A 189 16.66 13.08 18.48
N PHE A 190 15.52 12.98 17.81
CA PHE A 190 14.85 11.69 17.66
C PHE A 190 15.59 10.75 16.70
N LEU A 191 16.21 11.25 15.63
CA LEU A 191 17.01 10.42 14.71
C LEU A 191 18.28 9.85 15.35
N ALA A 192 18.73 10.36 16.49
CA ALA A 192 19.80 9.74 17.26
C ALA A 192 19.37 8.39 17.90
N ASN A 193 18.07 8.10 17.98
CA ASN A 193 17.56 6.82 18.48
C ASN A 193 17.81 5.71 17.42
N PRO A 194 18.57 4.64 17.74
CA PRO A 194 18.92 3.58 16.79
C PRO A 194 17.71 2.75 16.33
N ASP A 195 16.59 2.80 17.02
CA ASP A 195 15.36 2.10 16.66
C ASP A 195 14.53 2.86 15.60
N LEU A 196 14.79 4.16 15.45
CA LEU A 196 14.14 4.98 14.43
C LEU A 196 14.91 4.93 13.10
N ARG A 197 14.22 4.57 12.03
CA ARG A 197 14.81 4.46 10.67
C ARG A 197 14.59 5.72 9.83
N GLU A 198 13.47 6.38 10.04
CA GLU A 198 13.09 7.57 9.30
C GLU A 198 12.19 8.45 10.18
N LEU A 199 12.36 9.76 10.08
CA LEU A 199 11.45 10.75 10.62
C LEU A 199 11.20 11.84 9.59
N THR A 200 9.94 11.96 9.15
CA THR A 200 9.48 13.02 8.26
C THR A 200 8.52 13.93 9.01
N LEU A 201 8.88 15.21 9.14
CA LEU A 201 8.00 16.25 9.69
C LEU A 201 7.14 16.82 8.57
N ILE A 202 5.83 16.88 8.77
CA ILE A 202 4.87 17.43 7.82
C ILE A 202 4.14 18.57 8.50
N PRO A 203 4.24 19.82 7.98
CA PRO A 203 3.41 20.91 8.46
C PRO A 203 1.93 20.56 8.28
N GLU A 204 1.14 20.65 9.34
CA GLU A 204 -0.32 20.60 9.19
C GLU A 204 -0.75 21.86 8.43
N LYS A 205 -1.53 21.69 7.37
CA LYS A 205 -2.20 22.83 6.73
C LYS A 205 -3.11 23.44 7.77
N LYS A 206 -2.78 24.65 8.26
CA LYS A 206 -3.77 25.47 8.95
C LYS A 206 -4.91 25.65 7.92
N GLU A 207 -6.10 25.14 8.20
CA GLU A 207 -7.29 25.54 7.45
C GLU A 207 -7.36 27.07 7.59
N VAL A 208 -6.92 27.76 6.56
CA VAL A 208 -7.23 29.17 6.43
C VAL A 208 -8.74 29.17 6.23
N GLU A 209 -9.49 29.65 7.22
CA GLU A 209 -10.88 30.03 7.01
C GLU A 209 -10.85 30.93 5.78
N ILE A 210 -11.30 30.39 4.66
CA ILE A 210 -11.46 31.15 3.43
C ILE A 210 -12.67 32.03 3.75
N ASN A 211 -12.38 33.24 4.23
CA ASN A 211 -13.36 34.32 4.15
C ASN A 211 -13.78 34.40 2.69
N ASN A 212 -15.07 34.28 2.42
CA ASN A 212 -15.69 34.21 1.09
C ASN A 212 -15.46 35.45 0.20
N ASP A 213 -14.50 36.31 0.54
CA ASP A 213 -14.07 37.50 -0.22
C ASP A 213 -12.74 37.32 -0.95
N ILE A 214 -12.18 36.08 -1.03
CA ILE A 214 -11.02 35.82 -1.88
C ILE A 214 -11.55 35.45 -3.27
N ASP A 215 -11.36 36.36 -4.18
CA ASP A 215 -11.60 36.25 -5.61
C ASP A 215 -11.03 34.90 -6.13
N VAL A 216 -11.91 33.98 -6.50
CA VAL A 216 -11.57 32.61 -6.91
C VAL A 216 -10.84 32.58 -8.27
N GLU A 217 -10.57 33.76 -8.87
CA GLU A 217 -9.98 33.89 -10.21
C GLU A 217 -8.47 33.70 -10.27
N HIS A 218 -7.76 33.43 -9.16
CA HIS A 218 -6.30 33.36 -9.16
C HIS A 218 -5.68 32.12 -8.52
N PHE A 219 -6.28 30.94 -8.68
CA PHE A 219 -5.53 29.71 -8.48
C PHE A 219 -4.68 29.40 -9.73
N GLU A 220 -3.41 29.81 -9.69
CA GLU A 220 -2.46 29.36 -10.71
C GLU A 220 -2.42 27.82 -10.72
N SER A 221 -2.55 27.22 -11.89
CA SER A 221 -2.36 25.77 -12.05
C SER A 221 -0.91 25.40 -11.71
N VAL A 222 -0.66 24.14 -11.35
CA VAL A 222 0.72 23.65 -11.10
C VAL A 222 1.63 23.98 -12.30
N ASP A 223 1.12 23.87 -13.52
CA ASP A 223 1.84 24.22 -14.75
C ASP A 223 2.18 25.71 -14.83
N GLN A 224 1.27 26.57 -14.40
CA GLN A 224 1.54 28.02 -14.32
C GLN A 224 2.61 28.34 -13.29
N ILE A 225 2.54 27.73 -12.10
CA ILE A 225 3.53 27.91 -11.03
C ILE A 225 4.91 27.47 -11.51
N VAL A 226 5.01 26.28 -12.11
CA VAL A 226 6.27 25.74 -12.63
C VAL A 226 6.81 26.62 -13.77
N SER A 227 5.97 27.02 -14.71
CA SER A 227 6.34 27.90 -15.82
C SER A 227 6.85 29.25 -15.32
N ASN A 228 6.19 29.86 -14.33
CA ASN A 228 6.63 31.11 -13.72
C ASN A 228 7.96 30.94 -12.99
N GLN A 229 8.17 29.83 -12.28
CA GLN A 229 9.46 29.55 -11.63
C GLN A 229 10.58 29.36 -12.64
N ILE A 230 10.35 28.62 -13.73
CA ILE A 230 11.35 28.47 -14.82
C ILE A 230 11.68 29.80 -15.49
N ALA A 231 10.67 30.62 -15.78
CA ALA A 231 10.85 31.94 -16.39
C ALA A 231 11.71 32.88 -15.54
N ASN A 232 11.63 32.72 -14.20
CA ASN A 232 12.37 33.55 -13.24
C ASN A 232 13.79 33.03 -12.91
N ILE A 233 14.22 31.90 -13.48
CA ILE A 233 15.58 31.39 -13.28
C ILE A 233 16.58 32.36 -13.86
N GLN A 234 17.45 32.91 -13.02
CA GLN A 234 18.62 33.71 -13.41
C GLN A 234 19.86 32.84 -13.24
N SER A 235 20.43 32.36 -14.34
CA SER A 235 21.63 31.51 -14.32
C SER A 235 22.45 31.75 -15.58
N ASP A 236 23.76 31.87 -15.41
CA ASP A 236 24.71 31.98 -16.54
C ASP A 236 24.85 30.65 -17.31
N ASN A 237 24.41 29.54 -16.71
CA ASN A 237 24.55 28.19 -17.28
C ASN A 237 23.28 27.68 -17.98
N TYR A 238 22.13 28.30 -17.76
CA TYR A 238 20.85 27.83 -18.28
C TYR A 238 20.00 28.96 -18.83
N ASP A 239 19.51 28.80 -20.06
CA ASP A 239 18.57 29.72 -20.69
C ASP A 239 17.12 29.33 -20.28
N SER A 240 16.43 30.19 -19.54
CA SER A 240 15.07 29.96 -19.08
C SER A 240 14.08 29.71 -20.22
N LYS A 241 14.31 30.30 -21.42
CA LYS A 241 13.46 30.06 -22.60
C LYS A 241 13.61 28.62 -23.13
N VAL A 242 14.85 28.10 -23.11
CA VAL A 242 15.12 26.72 -23.52
C VAL A 242 14.50 25.75 -22.53
N LEU A 243 14.64 26.01 -21.23
CA LEU A 243 14.03 25.20 -20.18
C LEU A 243 12.50 25.18 -20.29
N LEU A 244 11.88 26.34 -20.56
CA LEU A 244 10.43 26.44 -20.74
C LEU A 244 9.97 25.68 -22.00
N ALA A 245 10.73 25.74 -23.08
CA ALA A 245 10.42 24.97 -24.29
C ALA A 245 10.53 23.47 -24.07
N ILE A 246 11.48 23.00 -23.27
CA ILE A 246 11.60 21.59 -22.88
C ILE A 246 10.39 21.18 -22.02
N TYR A 247 10.06 21.97 -20.99
CA TYR A 247 8.94 21.67 -20.10
C TYR A 247 7.60 21.57 -20.84
N ASN A 248 7.34 22.47 -21.78
CA ASN A 248 6.09 22.48 -22.56
C ASN A 248 5.99 21.35 -23.61
N ASN A 249 7.06 20.58 -23.83
CA ASN A 249 7.09 19.44 -24.74
C ASN A 249 7.15 18.07 -24.00
N LEU A 250 7.06 18.05 -22.67
CA LEU A 250 6.95 16.85 -21.84
C LEU A 250 5.48 16.46 -21.64
#